data_92e1d216607918ac5a128dff1321b68d
#
_entry.id   92e1d216607918ac5a128dff1321b68d
#
_cell.length_a   1.000
_cell.length_b   1.000
_cell.length_c   1.000
_cell.angle_alpha   90.00
_cell.angle_beta   90.00
_cell.angle_gamma   90.00
#
_symmetry.space_group_name_H-M   'P 1'
#
loop_
_entity.id
_entity.type
_entity.pdbx_description
1 polymer ?
#
loop_
_entity_poly.entity_id
_entity_poly.type
_entity_poly.pdbx_seq_one_letter_code
_entity_poly.pdbx_strand_id
1 'polypeptide(L)'
;MTQVPSETLQGYAVPSVRQFSVFLENRVGRLLDLLRHFDDASHVHVVGLNVIDSSDHAVIRLIPDHSDNARSILKELGIAFSEKDVIVSVIDESHSLADLCLYLLTAELNILFIYSLIQQSPIGDSVIAVAVDDLTLGGQLLLKKGFNLLGEADLAV
;
A
#
# COMPACT_ATOMS: atom_id res chain seq x y z
N MET A 1 1.54 -3.75 -16.92
CA MET A 1 2.05 -2.42 -17.30
C MET A 1 3.39 -2.22 -16.61
N THR A 2 4.44 -1.96 -17.38
CA THR A 2 5.76 -1.73 -16.81
C THR A 2 5.90 -0.25 -16.49
N GLN A 3 6.11 0.09 -15.24
CA GLN A 3 6.42 1.46 -14.86
C GLN A 3 7.90 1.75 -15.05
N VAL A 4 8.20 2.92 -15.62
CA VAL A 4 9.56 3.44 -15.63
C VAL A 4 9.77 4.17 -14.30
N PRO A 5 10.76 3.76 -13.49
CA PRO A 5 11.05 4.46 -12.24
C PRO A 5 11.38 5.93 -12.48
N SER A 6 10.96 6.79 -11.57
CA SER A 6 11.29 8.21 -11.61
C SER A 6 12.76 8.42 -11.32
N GLU A 7 13.43 9.27 -12.09
CA GLU A 7 14.81 9.63 -11.87
C GLU A 7 14.92 10.53 -10.64
N THR A 8 15.88 10.23 -9.77
CA THR A 8 16.18 11.01 -8.56
C THR A 8 17.65 11.40 -8.56
N LEU A 9 18.06 12.23 -7.59
CA LEU A 9 19.48 12.61 -7.42
C LEU A 9 20.39 11.41 -7.14
N GLN A 10 19.84 10.29 -6.70
CA GLN A 10 20.58 9.07 -6.39
C GLN A 10 20.34 7.95 -7.41
N GLY A 11 19.68 8.25 -8.52
CA GLY A 11 19.26 7.28 -9.53
C GLY A 11 17.75 7.21 -9.67
N TYR A 12 17.23 6.05 -10.06
CA TYR A 12 15.79 5.86 -10.24
C TYR A 12 15.13 5.41 -8.95
N ALA A 13 14.05 6.10 -8.56
CA ALA A 13 13.19 5.66 -7.45
C ALA A 13 12.40 4.41 -7.86
N VAL A 14 12.28 3.45 -6.94
CA VAL A 14 11.41 2.30 -7.15
C VAL A 14 9.94 2.74 -7.08
N PRO A 15 9.04 2.13 -7.87
CA PRO A 15 7.61 2.36 -7.70
C PRO A 15 7.18 2.04 -6.27
N SER A 16 6.43 2.92 -5.65
CA SER A 16 5.89 2.72 -4.32
C SER A 16 4.52 3.39 -4.21
N VAL A 17 3.78 3.03 -3.18
CA VAL A 17 2.43 3.54 -2.93
C VAL A 17 2.37 4.06 -1.50
N ARG A 18 1.67 5.17 -1.30
CA ARG A 18 1.50 5.76 0.02
C ARG A 18 0.41 5.03 0.80
N GLN A 19 0.78 4.48 1.93
CA GLN A 19 -0.13 3.90 2.90
C GLN A 19 -0.32 4.85 4.07
N PHE A 20 -1.56 4.98 4.53
CA PHE A 20 -1.89 5.72 5.74
C PHE A 20 -2.18 4.74 6.87
N SER A 21 -1.56 4.95 8.02
CA SER A 21 -1.93 4.27 9.25
C SER A 21 -2.78 5.23 10.06
N VAL A 22 -4.05 4.92 10.18
CA VAL A 22 -5.05 5.76 10.85
C VAL A 22 -5.34 5.19 12.23
N PHE A 23 -5.27 6.05 13.25
CA PHE A 23 -5.46 5.64 14.64
C PHE A 23 -6.87 6.01 15.07
N LEU A 24 -7.72 4.99 15.25
CA LEU A 24 -9.10 5.15 15.68
C LEU A 24 -9.29 4.61 17.08
N GLU A 25 -10.16 5.28 17.85
CA GLU A 25 -10.65 4.70 19.10
C GLU A 25 -11.40 3.39 18.78
N ASN A 26 -11.18 2.36 19.60
CA ASN A 26 -11.83 1.05 19.41
C ASN A 26 -13.30 1.11 19.84
N ARG A 27 -14.12 1.79 19.05
CA ARG A 27 -15.57 1.93 19.24
C ARG A 27 -16.32 1.38 18.04
N VAL A 28 -17.48 0.81 18.32
CA VAL A 28 -18.41 0.35 17.30
C VAL A 28 -18.75 1.50 16.34
N GLY A 29 -18.64 1.24 15.04
CA GLY A 29 -19.01 2.19 14.00
C GLY A 29 -17.93 3.19 13.58
N ARG A 30 -16.80 3.26 14.26
CA ARG A 30 -15.73 4.23 13.89
C ARG A 30 -15.11 3.93 12.53
N LEU A 31 -14.85 2.67 12.23
CA LEU A 31 -14.35 2.27 10.91
C LEU A 31 -15.37 2.56 9.80
N LEU A 32 -16.65 2.26 10.06
CA LEU A 32 -17.71 2.55 9.10
C LEU A 32 -17.81 4.04 8.80
N ASP A 33 -17.74 4.88 9.84
CA ASP A 33 -17.78 6.33 9.68
C ASP A 33 -16.61 6.83 8.82
N LEU A 34 -15.40 6.32 9.07
CA LEU A 34 -14.22 6.64 8.28
C LEU A 34 -14.42 6.27 6.81
N LEU A 35 -14.84 5.04 6.55
CA LEU A 35 -15.01 4.55 5.17
C LEU A 35 -16.11 5.31 4.43
N ARG A 36 -17.18 5.70 5.11
CA ARG A 36 -18.25 6.53 4.50
C ARG A 36 -17.74 7.89 4.05
N HIS A 37 -16.83 8.51 4.78
CA HIS A 37 -16.24 9.78 4.35
C HIS A 37 -15.45 9.61 3.04
N PHE A 38 -14.78 8.47 2.85
CA PHE A 38 -14.11 8.16 1.59
C PHE A 38 -15.11 7.86 0.47
N ASP A 39 -16.19 7.13 0.77
CA ASP A 39 -17.23 6.82 -0.22
C ASP A 39 -17.96 8.08 -0.71
N ASP A 40 -18.16 9.05 0.17
CA ASP A 40 -18.80 10.32 -0.16
C ASP A 40 -17.91 11.26 -0.96
N ALA A 41 -16.60 11.03 -0.94
CA ALA A 41 -15.64 11.81 -1.71
C ALA A 41 -15.52 11.26 -3.13
N SER A 42 -15.78 12.13 -4.14
CA SER A 42 -15.87 11.69 -5.54
C SER A 42 -14.53 11.40 -6.22
N HIS A 43 -13.41 11.72 -5.59
CA HIS A 43 -12.08 11.69 -6.23
C HIS A 43 -11.05 10.88 -5.45
N VAL A 44 -11.47 10.02 -4.55
CA VAL A 44 -10.57 9.12 -3.84
C VAL A 44 -11.30 7.82 -3.51
N HIS A 45 -10.61 6.71 -3.71
CA HIS A 45 -11.13 5.37 -3.42
C HIS A 45 -10.15 4.63 -2.53
N VAL A 46 -10.68 3.82 -1.63
CA VAL A 46 -9.88 2.90 -0.81
C VAL A 46 -9.64 1.65 -1.62
N VAL A 47 -8.39 1.39 -1.97
CA VAL A 47 -8.00 0.22 -2.77
C VAL A 47 -7.30 -0.85 -1.94
N GLY A 48 -6.92 -0.53 -0.72
CA GLY A 48 -6.35 -1.49 0.22
C GLY A 48 -6.74 -1.14 1.64
N LEU A 49 -6.99 -2.17 2.46
CA LEU A 49 -7.42 -2.00 3.84
C LEU A 49 -6.94 -3.17 4.68
N ASN A 50 -6.36 -2.85 5.83
CA ASN A 50 -6.01 -3.84 6.84
C ASN A 50 -6.27 -3.25 8.23
N VAL A 51 -6.99 -3.96 9.08
CA VAL A 51 -7.33 -3.52 10.42
C VAL A 51 -6.53 -4.32 11.43
N ILE A 52 -5.82 -3.61 12.30
CA ILE A 52 -5.08 -4.23 13.39
C ILE A 52 -5.77 -3.81 14.69
N ASP A 53 -6.29 -4.80 15.41
CA ASP A 53 -6.92 -4.59 16.69
C ASP A 53 -5.87 -4.50 17.80
N SER A 54 -6.03 -3.52 18.67
CA SER A 54 -5.32 -3.43 19.94
C SER A 54 -6.31 -3.06 21.04
N SER A 55 -5.93 -3.20 22.31
CA SER A 55 -6.86 -3.08 23.45
C SER A 55 -7.60 -1.76 23.50
N ASP A 56 -6.95 -0.64 23.15
CA ASP A 56 -7.52 0.71 23.31
C ASP A 56 -7.78 1.41 21.98
N HIS A 57 -7.07 1.02 20.93
CA HIS A 57 -7.14 1.66 19.62
C HIS A 57 -7.13 0.60 18.53
N ALA A 58 -7.76 0.91 17.41
CA ALA A 58 -7.58 0.18 16.17
C ALA A 58 -6.61 0.96 15.28
N VAL A 59 -5.70 0.26 14.66
CA VAL A 59 -4.84 0.83 13.60
C VAL A 59 -5.39 0.36 12.27
N ILE A 60 -5.81 1.30 11.44
CA ILE A 60 -6.34 1.04 10.12
C ILE A 60 -5.25 1.37 9.11
N ARG A 61 -4.73 0.36 8.43
CA ARG A 61 -3.86 0.58 7.28
C ARG A 61 -4.71 0.75 6.04
N LEU A 62 -4.56 1.88 5.39
CA LEU A 62 -5.42 2.32 4.30
C LEU A 62 -4.54 2.71 3.12
N ILE A 63 -4.83 2.17 1.94
CA ILE A 63 -4.19 2.60 0.69
C ILE A 63 -5.26 3.23 -0.18
N PRO A 64 -5.17 4.56 -0.41
CA PRO A 64 -6.04 5.24 -1.37
C PRO A 64 -5.43 5.23 -2.77
N ASP A 65 -6.25 5.46 -3.77
CA ASP A 65 -5.79 5.69 -5.14
C ASP A 65 -5.26 7.12 -5.37
N HIS A 66 -5.61 8.06 -4.49
CA HIS A 66 -5.14 9.45 -4.52
C HIS A 66 -4.72 9.91 -3.12
N SER A 67 -3.43 9.86 -2.84
CA SER A 67 -2.90 10.10 -1.49
C SER A 67 -3.12 11.54 -1.00
N ASP A 68 -3.02 12.54 -1.87
CA ASP A 68 -3.23 13.93 -1.48
C ASP A 68 -4.67 14.18 -1.03
N ASN A 69 -5.65 13.60 -1.74
CA ASN A 69 -7.06 13.70 -1.39
C ASN A 69 -7.36 12.97 -0.08
N ALA A 70 -6.78 11.80 0.10
CA ALA A 70 -6.92 11.03 1.35
C ALA A 70 -6.38 11.81 2.56
N ARG A 71 -5.20 12.41 2.40
CA ARG A 71 -4.58 13.23 3.45
C ARG A 71 -5.49 14.40 3.85
N SER A 72 -6.08 15.07 2.86
CA SER A 72 -6.99 16.18 3.11
C SER A 72 -8.21 15.72 3.90
N ILE A 73 -8.81 14.59 3.55
CA ILE A 73 -9.97 14.03 4.27
C ILE A 73 -9.60 13.74 5.73
N LEU A 74 -8.48 13.07 5.97
CA LEU A 74 -8.06 12.72 7.33
C LEU A 74 -7.77 13.96 8.18
N LYS A 75 -7.15 14.98 7.59
CA LYS A 75 -6.91 16.26 8.28
C LYS A 75 -8.20 16.98 8.63
N GLU A 76 -9.17 17.02 7.71
CA GLU A 76 -10.48 17.63 7.96
C GLU A 76 -11.24 16.93 9.08
N LEU A 77 -11.11 15.61 9.17
CA LEU A 77 -11.74 14.83 10.24
C LEU A 77 -11.02 14.96 11.58
N GLY A 78 -9.83 15.54 11.61
CA GLY A 78 -9.04 15.65 12.83
C GLY A 78 -8.56 14.31 13.39
N ILE A 79 -8.44 13.30 12.55
CA ILE A 79 -8.01 11.96 12.95
C ILE A 79 -6.49 11.87 12.89
N ALA A 80 -5.87 11.29 13.91
CA ALA A 80 -4.44 11.06 13.93
C ALA A 80 -4.04 9.98 12.91
N PHE A 81 -3.00 10.25 12.13
CA PHE A 81 -2.50 9.29 11.15
C PHE A 81 -1.00 9.48 10.91
N SER A 82 -0.38 8.44 10.39
CA SER A 82 0.98 8.50 9.85
C SER A 82 0.98 7.96 8.41
N GLU A 83 2.04 8.27 7.67
CA GLU A 83 2.18 7.86 6.27
C GLU A 83 3.45 7.03 6.10
N LYS A 84 3.39 6.07 5.20
CA LYS A 84 4.54 5.21 4.86
C LYS A 84 4.44 4.77 3.42
N ASP A 85 5.57 4.79 2.71
CA ASP A 85 5.63 4.19 1.40
C ASP A 85 5.76 2.67 1.52
N VAL A 86 4.96 1.96 0.75
CA VAL A 86 4.96 0.49 0.70
C VAL A 86 5.13 0.03 -0.74
N ILE A 87 5.65 -1.18 -0.91
CA ILE A 87 5.72 -1.84 -2.21
C ILE A 87 4.35 -2.45 -2.50
N VAL A 88 3.83 -2.21 -3.70
CA VAL A 88 2.62 -2.85 -4.20
C VAL A 88 3.00 -3.67 -5.41
N SER A 89 2.79 -4.97 -5.34
CA SER A 89 3.22 -5.91 -6.37
C SER A 89 2.07 -6.77 -6.87
N VAL A 90 2.07 -7.02 -8.17
CA VAL A 90 1.19 -8.01 -8.78
C VAL A 90 1.72 -9.41 -8.46
N ILE A 91 0.82 -10.32 -8.12
CA ILE A 91 1.10 -11.73 -7.88
C ILE A 91 0.41 -12.55 -8.97
N ASP A 92 1.18 -13.34 -9.69
CA ASP A 92 0.71 -14.19 -10.79
C ASP A 92 1.34 -15.58 -10.71
N GLU A 93 1.11 -16.42 -11.73
CA GLU A 93 1.66 -17.77 -11.74
C GLU A 93 3.21 -17.79 -11.82
N SER A 94 3.79 -16.82 -12.51
CA SER A 94 5.25 -16.70 -12.67
C SER A 94 5.93 -15.98 -11.52
N HIS A 95 5.18 -15.19 -10.74
CA HIS A 95 5.69 -14.35 -9.66
C HIS A 95 4.78 -14.55 -8.45
N SER A 96 5.00 -15.66 -7.75
CA SER A 96 4.17 -16.08 -6.62
C SER A 96 4.51 -15.34 -5.35
N LEU A 97 3.58 -15.38 -4.39
CA LEU A 97 3.80 -14.81 -3.07
C LEU A 97 4.98 -15.47 -2.35
N ALA A 98 5.11 -16.80 -2.48
CA ALA A 98 6.24 -17.52 -1.89
C ALA A 98 7.58 -17.09 -2.49
N ASP A 99 7.64 -16.88 -3.80
CA ASP A 99 8.85 -16.40 -4.47
C ASP A 99 9.22 -14.98 -4.02
N LEU A 100 8.23 -14.10 -3.88
CA LEU A 100 8.46 -12.75 -3.36
C LEU A 100 9.09 -12.81 -1.97
N CYS A 101 8.54 -13.59 -1.08
CA CYS A 101 9.07 -13.75 0.28
C CYS A 101 10.48 -14.36 0.26
N LEU A 102 10.72 -15.35 -0.61
CA LEU A 102 12.03 -15.99 -0.74
C LEU A 102 13.10 -14.98 -1.17
N TYR A 103 12.82 -14.16 -2.17
CA TYR A 103 13.78 -13.17 -2.66
C TYR A 103 14.09 -12.11 -1.59
N LEU A 104 13.08 -11.65 -0.87
CA LEU A 104 13.30 -10.69 0.22
C LEU A 104 14.13 -11.33 1.36
N LEU A 105 13.85 -12.60 1.69
CA LEU A 105 14.60 -13.33 2.69
C LEU A 105 16.07 -13.48 2.29
N THR A 106 16.35 -13.83 1.04
CA THR A 106 17.74 -14.02 0.57
C THR A 106 18.54 -12.71 0.61
N ALA A 107 17.89 -11.57 0.55
CA ALA A 107 18.50 -10.25 0.71
C ALA A 107 18.55 -9.78 2.18
N GLU A 108 18.17 -10.65 3.11
CA GLU A 108 18.12 -10.34 4.55
C GLU A 108 17.19 -9.16 4.88
N LEU A 109 16.13 -8.98 4.09
CA LEU A 109 15.14 -7.94 4.32
C LEU A 109 14.00 -8.48 5.18
N ASN A 110 13.65 -7.72 6.22
CA ASN A 110 12.52 -8.05 7.07
C ASN A 110 11.22 -7.56 6.43
N ILE A 111 10.25 -8.46 6.34
CA ILE A 111 8.88 -8.10 5.99
C ILE A 111 8.21 -7.63 7.28
N LEU A 112 7.86 -6.34 7.32
CA LEU A 112 7.22 -5.75 8.50
C LEU A 112 5.73 -6.11 8.53
N PHE A 113 5.09 -6.11 7.38
CA PHE A 113 3.73 -6.59 7.18
C PHE A 113 3.44 -6.79 5.70
N ILE A 114 2.41 -7.58 5.43
CA ILE A 114 1.96 -7.89 4.07
C ILE A 114 0.46 -8.14 4.10
N TYR A 115 -0.27 -7.61 3.12
CA TYR A 115 -1.71 -7.86 2.97
C TYR A 115 -2.14 -7.67 1.51
N SER A 116 -3.24 -8.33 1.15
CA SER A 116 -3.81 -8.20 -0.20
C SER A 116 -4.63 -6.92 -0.33
N LEU A 117 -4.64 -6.35 -1.55
CA LEU A 117 -5.47 -5.20 -1.86
C LEU A 117 -6.87 -5.66 -2.29
N ILE A 118 -7.83 -4.74 -2.18
CA ILE A 118 -9.19 -4.94 -2.68
C ILE A 118 -9.20 -4.88 -4.21
N GLN A 119 -8.42 -3.94 -4.76
CA GLN A 119 -8.30 -3.77 -6.20
C GLN A 119 -7.38 -4.83 -6.79
N GLN A 120 -7.82 -5.43 -7.90
CA GLN A 120 -7.00 -6.33 -8.70
C GLN A 120 -6.22 -5.55 -9.76
N SER A 121 -5.25 -6.22 -10.39
CA SER A 121 -4.58 -5.67 -11.57
C SER A 121 -5.57 -5.52 -12.74
N PRO A 122 -5.23 -4.74 -13.80
CA PRO A 122 -6.10 -4.60 -14.97
C PRO A 122 -6.47 -5.93 -15.66
N ILE A 123 -5.62 -6.95 -15.51
CA ILE A 123 -5.88 -8.30 -16.09
C ILE A 123 -6.43 -9.29 -15.08
N GLY A 124 -6.81 -8.83 -13.88
CA GLY A 124 -7.47 -9.65 -12.87
C GLY A 124 -6.54 -10.40 -11.92
N ASP A 125 -5.23 -10.17 -11.97
CA ASP A 125 -4.29 -10.78 -11.02
C ASP A 125 -4.41 -10.15 -9.64
N SER A 126 -4.06 -10.92 -8.62
CA SER A 126 -4.00 -10.45 -7.24
C SER A 126 -2.90 -9.40 -7.07
N VAL A 127 -3.14 -8.44 -6.20
CA VAL A 127 -2.20 -7.38 -5.87
C VAL A 127 -2.02 -7.33 -4.36
N ILE A 128 -0.78 -7.23 -3.92
CA ILE A 128 -0.44 -7.18 -2.49
C ILE A 128 0.36 -5.93 -2.15
N ALA A 129 0.23 -5.51 -0.90
CA ALA A 129 1.07 -4.47 -0.30
C ALA A 129 2.09 -5.13 0.63
N VAL A 130 3.34 -4.71 0.53
CA VAL A 130 4.44 -5.24 1.35
C VAL A 130 5.23 -4.07 1.93
N ALA A 131 5.42 -4.06 3.23
CA ALA A 131 6.34 -3.15 3.88
C ALA A 131 7.59 -3.90 4.30
N VAL A 132 8.74 -3.38 3.96
CA VAL A 132 10.05 -3.92 4.30
C VAL A 132 10.90 -2.85 4.99
N ASP A 133 11.94 -3.26 5.68
CA ASP A 133 12.82 -2.35 6.41
C ASP A 133 13.73 -1.52 5.49
N ASP A 134 13.94 -1.93 4.24
CA ASP A 134 14.63 -1.16 3.20
C ASP A 134 13.80 -1.18 1.90
N LEU A 135 12.97 -0.16 1.71
CA LEU A 135 12.07 -0.05 0.57
C LEU A 135 12.82 -0.04 -0.77
N THR A 136 13.88 0.74 -0.87
CA THR A 136 14.62 0.90 -2.11
C THR A 136 15.28 -0.40 -2.52
N LEU A 137 15.97 -1.05 -1.60
CA LEU A 137 16.61 -2.34 -1.87
C LEU A 137 15.58 -3.41 -2.22
N GLY A 138 14.50 -3.50 -1.45
CA GLY A 138 13.42 -4.47 -1.71
C GLY A 138 12.77 -4.25 -3.07
N GLY A 139 12.45 -3.01 -3.42
CA GLY A 139 11.86 -2.68 -4.72
C GLY A 139 12.80 -2.98 -5.88
N GLN A 140 14.07 -2.60 -5.77
CA GLN A 140 15.07 -2.89 -6.81
C GLN A 140 15.24 -4.40 -7.03
N LEU A 141 15.29 -5.17 -5.95
CA LEU A 141 15.40 -6.61 -6.02
C LEU A 141 14.20 -7.25 -6.72
N LEU A 142 13.00 -6.87 -6.35
CA LEU A 142 11.78 -7.42 -6.95
C LEU A 142 11.66 -7.03 -8.43
N LEU A 143 12.00 -5.80 -8.80
CA LEU A 143 12.02 -5.38 -10.21
C LEU A 143 13.02 -6.22 -10.99
N LYS A 144 14.20 -6.46 -10.45
CA LYS A 144 15.24 -7.30 -11.09
C LYS A 144 14.76 -8.73 -11.28
N LYS A 145 13.93 -9.24 -10.38
CA LYS A 145 13.34 -10.58 -10.48
C LYS A 145 12.09 -10.64 -11.36
N GLY A 146 11.72 -9.51 -11.98
CA GLY A 146 10.63 -9.45 -12.94
C GLY A 146 9.25 -9.22 -12.34
N PHE A 147 9.14 -8.89 -11.06
CA PHE A 147 7.87 -8.53 -10.45
C PHE A 147 7.34 -7.21 -11.03
N ASN A 148 6.04 -7.14 -11.23
CA ASN A 148 5.36 -5.93 -11.68
C ASN A 148 4.97 -5.10 -10.45
N LEU A 149 5.75 -4.04 -10.17
CA LEU A 149 5.49 -3.13 -9.06
C LEU A 149 4.62 -1.96 -9.54
N LEU A 150 3.60 -1.63 -8.75
CA LEU A 150 2.66 -0.58 -9.07
C LEU A 150 2.97 0.69 -8.28
N GLY A 151 2.75 1.84 -8.92
CA GLY A 151 2.73 3.13 -8.25
C GLY A 151 1.31 3.64 -8.10
N GLU A 152 1.14 4.82 -7.50
CA GLU A 152 -0.18 5.39 -7.23
C GLU A 152 -1.01 5.57 -8.50
N ALA A 153 -0.38 6.01 -9.59
CA ALA A 153 -1.07 6.23 -10.86
C ALA A 153 -1.67 4.94 -11.45
N ASP A 154 -1.11 3.79 -11.12
CA ASP A 154 -1.63 2.49 -11.57
C ASP A 154 -2.86 2.03 -10.78
N LEU A 155 -3.10 2.62 -9.61
CA LEU A 155 -4.24 2.32 -8.74
C LEU A 155 -5.44 3.21 -9.04
N ALA A 156 -5.24 4.30 -9.75
CA ALA A 156 -6.32 5.24 -10.07
C ALA A 156 -7.43 4.55 -10.88
N VAL A 157 -8.65 4.74 -10.42
CA VAL A 157 -9.85 4.15 -11.02
C VAL A 157 -10.46 5.14 -12.03
#